data_32fbebf1c735446b87b91114445f65cf
#
_entry.id   32fbebf1c735446b87b91114445f65cf
#
_cell.length_a   1.000
_cell.length_b   1.000
_cell.length_c   1.000
_cell.angle_alpha   90.00
_cell.angle_beta   90.00
_cell.angle_gamma   90.00
#
_symmetry.space_group_name_H-M   'P 1'
#
loop_
_entity.id
_entity.type
_entity.pdbx_description
1 polymer ?
#
loop_
_entity_poly.entity_id
_entity_poly.type
_entity_poly.pdbx_seq_one_letter_code
_entity_poly.pdbx_strand_id
1 'polypeptide(L)'
;MVGYCGEKWEITPVLLGEYAQRLDAKNRLTLPAKLRSYFAEGVVVTKGFDGCLFVFPRGSWNSFVEARLERLDPFSGESRRLSRWFYAGANECELDGQGRIMLTQPLLQHAKVDKDVVVAGARDYLEVWDAEAWSRVQAESEGSVEDVAERLSQP
;
A
#
# COMPACT_ATOMS: atom_id res chain seq x y z
N MET A 1 11.38 -2.53 -29.16
CA MET A 1 11.56 -2.92 -28.82
C MET A 1 11.73 -3.34 -28.23
N VAL A 2 11.86 -3.69 -27.92
CA VAL A 2 12.09 -4.05 -27.28
C VAL A 2 12.22 -4.87 -27.05
N GLY A 3 12.14 -5.37 -27.13
CA GLY A 3 12.39 -6.14 -26.69
C GLY A 3 12.92 -7.01 -26.86
N TYR A 4 13.23 -7.02 -26.79
CA TYR A 4 13.92 -7.68 -27.04
C TYR A 4 14.21 -8.61 -26.56
N CYS A 5 14.39 -8.97 -26.96
CA CYS A 5 15.46 -9.88 -26.68
C CYS A 5 15.37 -10.74 -25.46
N GLY A 6 14.47 -11.56 -25.24
CA GLY A 6 14.48 -12.42 -24.08
C GLY A 6 14.47 -11.71 -22.72
N GLU A 7 14.52 -10.40 -22.72
CA GLU A 7 14.32 -9.64 -21.52
C GLU A 7 12.84 -9.55 -21.24
N LYS A 8 12.45 -10.01 -20.07
CA LYS A 8 11.09 -9.78 -19.62
C LYS A 8 10.96 -8.32 -19.25
N TRP A 9 10.13 -7.62 -19.97
CA TRP A 9 9.70 -6.28 -19.56
C TRP A 9 8.87 -6.44 -18.32
N GLU A 10 9.48 -6.23 -17.17
CA GLU A 10 8.72 -6.10 -15.94
C GLU A 10 7.98 -4.78 -15.98
N ILE A 11 6.67 -4.86 -16.08
CA ILE A 11 5.83 -3.69 -15.95
C ILE A 11 5.86 -3.31 -14.48
N THR A 12 6.61 -2.26 -14.17
CA THR A 12 6.54 -1.66 -12.83
C THR A 12 5.16 -1.05 -12.69
N PRO A 13 4.34 -1.53 -11.76
CA PRO A 13 3.01 -0.97 -11.60
C PRO A 13 3.10 0.49 -11.18
N VAL A 14 2.28 1.33 -11.79
CA VAL A 14 2.06 2.70 -11.33
C VAL A 14 0.61 2.75 -10.90
N LEU A 15 0.39 2.66 -9.60
CA LEU A 15 -0.95 2.58 -9.04
C LEU A 15 -1.47 4.00 -8.80
N LEU A 16 -2.53 4.34 -9.48
CA LEU A 16 -3.12 5.67 -9.48
C LEU A 16 -4.60 5.61 -9.16
N GLY A 17 -5.11 6.70 -8.65
CA GLY A 17 -6.53 6.91 -8.48
C GLY A 17 -7.01 6.72 -7.05
N GLU A 18 -8.26 7.09 -6.86
CA GLU A 18 -8.92 7.07 -5.56
C GLU A 18 -10.25 6.34 -5.73
N TYR A 19 -10.51 5.34 -4.88
CA TYR A 19 -11.66 4.47 -5.04
C TYR A 19 -12.38 4.29 -3.71
N ALA A 20 -13.65 4.69 -3.66
CA ALA A 20 -14.49 4.41 -2.50
C ALA A 20 -14.93 2.94 -2.55
N GLN A 21 -14.72 2.22 -1.47
CA GLN A 21 -15.08 0.81 -1.35
C GLN A 21 -15.72 0.56 0.00
N ARG A 22 -16.41 -0.57 0.11
CA ARG A 22 -16.98 -1.00 1.38
C ARG A 22 -16.55 -2.43 1.66
N LEU A 23 -16.10 -2.69 2.89
CA LEU A 23 -15.76 -4.04 3.30
C LEU A 23 -17.01 -4.89 3.39
N ASP A 24 -16.90 -6.17 3.00
CA ASP A 24 -18.02 -7.09 3.17
C ASP A 24 -18.12 -7.58 4.62
N ALA A 25 -19.11 -8.44 4.90
CA ALA A 25 -19.38 -8.94 6.24
C ALA A 25 -18.21 -9.74 6.84
N LYS A 26 -17.29 -10.22 5.99
CA LYS A 26 -16.10 -10.98 6.40
C LYS A 26 -14.83 -10.13 6.36
N ASN A 27 -14.97 -8.82 6.32
CA ASN A 27 -13.86 -7.87 6.26
C ASN A 27 -12.95 -8.09 5.04
N ARG A 28 -13.56 -8.42 3.90
CA ARG A 28 -12.85 -8.54 2.65
C ARG A 28 -13.00 -7.26 1.85
N LEU A 29 -11.88 -6.84 1.25
CA LEU A 29 -11.80 -5.66 0.41
C LEU A 29 -11.72 -6.11 -1.05
N THR A 30 -12.63 -5.62 -1.87
CA THR A 30 -12.58 -5.83 -3.32
C THR A 30 -11.67 -4.78 -3.93
N LEU A 31 -10.62 -5.20 -4.61
CA LEU A 31 -9.77 -4.25 -5.32
C LEU A 31 -10.44 -3.78 -6.61
N PRO A 32 -10.25 -2.52 -7.00
CA PRO A 32 -10.78 -2.02 -8.26
C PRO A 32 -10.35 -2.90 -9.44
N ALA A 33 -11.29 -3.21 -10.32
CA ALA A 33 -11.06 -4.17 -11.40
C ALA A 33 -9.85 -3.84 -12.26
N LYS A 34 -9.65 -2.57 -12.57
CA LYS A 34 -8.53 -2.13 -13.42
C LYS A 34 -7.16 -2.24 -12.75
N LEU A 35 -7.12 -2.43 -11.43
CA LEU A 35 -5.85 -2.58 -10.71
C LEU A 35 -5.49 -4.04 -10.45
N ARG A 36 -6.43 -4.97 -10.61
CA ARG A 36 -6.25 -6.38 -10.20
C ARG A 36 -5.09 -7.07 -10.90
N SER A 37 -4.85 -6.74 -12.18
CA SER A 37 -3.77 -7.37 -12.93
C SER A 37 -2.38 -7.13 -12.31
N TYR A 38 -2.20 -6.02 -11.62
CA TYR A 38 -0.94 -5.72 -10.95
C TYR A 38 -0.69 -6.61 -9.73
N PHE A 39 -1.74 -7.26 -9.24
CA PHE A 39 -1.68 -8.10 -8.04
C PHE A 39 -1.79 -9.59 -8.38
N ALA A 40 -1.65 -9.96 -9.64
CA ALA A 40 -1.81 -11.35 -10.08
C ALA A 40 -0.82 -12.31 -9.43
N GLU A 41 0.36 -11.84 -9.04
CA GLU A 41 1.42 -12.67 -8.44
C GLU A 41 1.38 -12.69 -6.92
N GLY A 42 0.41 -12.05 -6.32
CA GLY A 42 0.24 -12.01 -4.88
C GLY A 42 0.13 -10.59 -4.33
N VAL A 43 -0.27 -10.52 -3.10
CA VAL A 43 -0.57 -9.28 -2.39
C VAL A 43 0.11 -9.33 -1.03
N VAL A 44 0.75 -8.25 -0.65
CA VAL A 44 1.26 -8.08 0.72
C VAL A 44 0.57 -6.88 1.34
N VAL A 45 -0.16 -7.10 2.42
CA VAL A 45 -0.84 -6.04 3.17
C VAL A 45 -0.08 -5.83 4.47
N THR A 46 0.23 -4.59 4.79
CA THR A 46 0.94 -4.28 6.02
C THR A 46 0.43 -2.97 6.62
N LYS A 47 0.81 -2.72 7.84
CA LYS A 47 0.56 -1.42 8.46
C LYS A 47 1.32 -0.36 7.68
N GLY A 48 0.63 0.71 7.34
CA GLY A 48 1.24 1.84 6.67
C GLY A 48 1.65 2.93 7.65
N PHE A 49 1.96 4.08 7.09
CA PHE A 49 2.21 5.28 7.87
C PHE A 49 0.97 6.17 7.88
N ASP A 50 0.93 7.10 8.79
CA ASP A 50 -0.15 8.09 8.91
C ASP A 50 -1.52 7.48 9.25
N GLY A 51 -1.54 6.24 9.72
CA GLY A 51 -2.76 5.57 10.14
C GLY A 51 -3.50 4.80 9.03
N CYS A 52 -2.84 4.51 7.92
CA CYS A 52 -3.44 3.70 6.86
C CYS A 52 -2.79 2.32 6.77
N LEU A 53 -3.30 1.50 5.86
CA LEU A 53 -2.66 0.25 5.46
C LEU A 53 -1.98 0.45 4.12
N PHE A 54 -0.86 -0.24 3.92
CA PHE A 54 -0.24 -0.34 2.61
C PHE A 54 -0.58 -1.70 1.98
N VAL A 55 -0.94 -1.68 0.71
CA VAL A 55 -1.23 -2.89 -0.07
C VAL A 55 -0.28 -2.92 -1.26
N PHE A 56 0.64 -3.87 -1.25
CA PHE A 56 1.68 -3.99 -2.27
C PHE A 56 1.39 -5.15 -3.22
N PRO A 57 1.56 -4.93 -4.54
CA PRO A 57 1.83 -6.06 -5.42
C PRO A 57 3.09 -6.77 -4.95
N ARG A 58 3.16 -8.09 -5.09
CA ARG A 58 4.29 -8.88 -4.58
C ARG A 58 5.65 -8.34 -5.06
N GLY A 59 5.77 -8.04 -6.33
CA GLY A 59 7.03 -7.51 -6.88
C GLY A 59 7.40 -6.15 -6.28
N SER A 60 6.41 -5.30 -6.05
CA SER A 60 6.63 -3.98 -5.44
C SER A 60 7.07 -4.11 -3.98
N TRP A 61 6.52 -5.08 -3.25
CA TRP A 61 6.97 -5.37 -1.90
C TRP A 61 8.46 -5.69 -1.88
N ASN A 62 8.90 -6.56 -2.77
CA ASN A 62 10.31 -6.95 -2.85
C ASN A 62 11.21 -5.76 -3.20
N SER A 63 10.85 -4.98 -4.21
CA SER A 63 11.70 -3.90 -4.69
C SER A 63 11.63 -2.63 -3.84
N PHE A 64 10.51 -2.38 -3.19
CA PHE A 64 10.32 -1.16 -2.41
C PHE A 64 10.65 -1.37 -0.93
N VAL A 65 10.09 -2.40 -0.30
CA VAL A 65 10.25 -2.63 1.13
C VAL A 65 11.47 -3.48 1.43
N GLU A 66 11.54 -4.69 0.90
CA GLU A 66 12.63 -5.61 1.22
C GLU A 66 13.99 -5.06 0.83
N ALA A 67 14.10 -4.44 -0.35
CA ALA A 67 15.36 -3.86 -0.81
C ALA A 67 15.89 -2.77 0.13
N ARG A 68 14.99 -2.03 0.77
CA ARG A 68 15.38 -1.00 1.75
C ARG A 68 15.71 -1.58 3.10
N LEU A 69 14.89 -2.53 3.57
CA LEU A 69 15.05 -3.09 4.90
C LEU A 69 16.26 -4.01 5.03
N GLU A 70 16.64 -4.71 3.97
CA GLU A 70 17.81 -5.59 4.01
C GLU A 70 19.14 -4.83 4.19
N ARG A 71 19.13 -3.53 3.92
CA ARG A 71 20.31 -2.66 4.10
C ARG A 71 20.44 -2.16 5.54
N LEU A 72 19.43 -2.39 6.36
CA LEU A 72 19.43 -1.90 7.73
C LEU A 72 20.31 -2.76 8.62
N ASP A 73 21.07 -2.11 9.49
CA ASP A 73 21.92 -2.81 10.44
C ASP A 73 21.06 -3.38 11.60
N PRO A 74 20.96 -4.70 11.73
CA PRO A 74 20.14 -5.28 12.80
C PRO A 74 20.66 -5.02 14.22
N PHE A 75 21.89 -4.52 14.34
CA PHE A 75 22.40 -4.11 15.65
C PHE A 75 21.86 -2.75 16.10
N SER A 76 21.24 -1.98 15.20
CA SER A 76 20.59 -0.73 15.55
C SER A 76 19.18 -0.99 16.06
N GLY A 77 18.83 -0.39 17.18
CA GLY A 77 17.48 -0.49 17.75
C GLY A 77 16.41 0.08 16.85
N GLU A 78 16.71 1.20 16.19
CA GLU A 78 15.76 1.82 15.25
C GLU A 78 15.52 0.94 14.03
N SER A 79 16.58 0.32 13.50
CA SER A 79 16.46 -0.60 12.37
C SER A 79 15.60 -1.81 12.74
N ARG A 80 15.79 -2.37 13.93
CA ARG A 80 14.96 -3.49 14.40
C ARG A 80 13.51 -3.09 14.57
N ARG A 81 13.25 -1.87 15.03
CA ARG A 81 11.89 -1.35 15.20
C ARG A 81 11.18 -1.26 13.85
N LEU A 82 11.86 -0.71 12.84
CA LEU A 82 11.29 -0.57 11.51
C LEU A 82 11.05 -1.93 10.86
N SER A 83 11.98 -2.86 11.01
CA SER A 83 11.83 -4.22 10.48
C SER A 83 10.62 -4.93 11.09
N ARG A 84 10.44 -4.84 12.40
CA ARG A 84 9.26 -5.42 13.05
C ARG A 84 7.96 -4.84 12.53
N TRP A 85 7.95 -3.52 12.32
CA TRP A 85 6.76 -2.83 11.81
C TRP A 85 6.29 -3.45 10.49
N PHE A 86 7.21 -3.58 9.56
CA PHE A 86 6.85 -4.07 8.22
C PHE A 86 6.71 -5.59 8.18
N TYR A 87 7.66 -6.34 8.71
CA TYR A 87 7.62 -7.80 8.57
C TYR A 87 6.61 -8.47 9.48
N ALA A 88 6.58 -8.13 10.75
CA ALA A 88 5.61 -8.72 11.67
C ALA A 88 4.19 -8.24 11.39
N GLY A 89 4.04 -7.03 10.87
CA GLY A 89 2.73 -6.48 10.54
C GLY A 89 2.18 -6.92 9.18
N ALA A 90 2.99 -7.59 8.37
CA ALA A 90 2.59 -7.95 7.01
C ALA A 90 1.79 -9.26 6.95
N ASN A 91 0.84 -9.30 6.03
CA ASN A 91 0.08 -10.48 5.71
C ASN A 91 0.15 -10.72 4.20
N GLU A 92 0.66 -11.88 3.81
CA GLU A 92 0.75 -12.25 2.41
C GLU A 92 -0.49 -13.06 2.02
N CYS A 93 -1.10 -12.70 0.92
CA CYS A 93 -2.29 -13.38 0.44
C CYS A 93 -2.38 -13.29 -1.09
N GLU A 94 -3.40 -13.93 -1.64
CA GLU A 94 -3.72 -13.86 -3.04
C GLU A 94 -5.11 -13.30 -3.20
N LEU A 95 -5.38 -12.65 -4.34
CA LEU A 95 -6.72 -12.24 -4.68
C LEU A 95 -7.57 -13.50 -4.87
N ASP A 96 -8.79 -13.49 -4.34
CA ASP A 96 -9.74 -14.56 -4.62
C ASP A 96 -10.32 -14.39 -6.04
N GLY A 97 -11.20 -15.31 -6.44
CA GLY A 97 -11.80 -15.30 -7.78
C GLY A 97 -12.62 -14.06 -8.10
N GLN A 98 -12.95 -13.25 -7.10
CA GLN A 98 -13.71 -12.02 -7.25
C GLN A 98 -12.86 -10.76 -7.02
N GLY A 99 -11.54 -10.93 -6.92
CA GLY A 99 -10.62 -9.81 -6.72
C GLY A 99 -10.62 -9.25 -5.31
N ARG A 100 -10.89 -10.08 -4.31
CA ARG A 100 -10.97 -9.64 -2.92
C ARG A 100 -9.77 -10.13 -2.10
N ILE A 101 -9.41 -9.33 -1.11
CA ILE A 101 -8.42 -9.71 -0.09
C ILE A 101 -9.06 -9.60 1.27
N MET A 102 -8.65 -10.46 2.21
CA MET A 102 -9.13 -10.40 3.58
C MET A 102 -8.22 -9.50 4.40
N LEU A 103 -8.81 -8.59 5.15
CA LEU A 103 -8.08 -7.74 6.09
C LEU A 103 -8.20 -8.35 7.49
N THR A 104 -7.06 -8.61 8.12
CA THR A 104 -7.02 -9.22 9.45
C THR A 104 -7.40 -8.21 10.53
N GLN A 105 -7.79 -8.70 11.70
CA GLN A 105 -8.17 -7.82 12.80
C GLN A 105 -7.07 -6.84 13.22
N PRO A 106 -5.80 -7.26 13.36
CA PRO A 106 -4.75 -6.29 13.69
C PRO A 106 -4.59 -5.18 12.67
N LEU A 107 -4.78 -5.48 11.37
CA LEU A 107 -4.71 -4.46 10.33
C LEU A 107 -5.89 -3.50 10.42
N LEU A 108 -7.09 -4.03 10.60
CA LEU A 108 -8.29 -3.20 10.76
C LEU A 108 -8.20 -2.30 11.98
N GLN A 109 -7.67 -2.80 13.08
CA GLN A 109 -7.49 -2.02 14.30
C GLN A 109 -6.46 -0.90 14.09
N HIS A 110 -5.37 -1.19 13.40
CA HIS A 110 -4.35 -0.18 13.11
C HIS A 110 -4.93 0.99 12.34
N ALA A 111 -5.67 0.71 11.28
CA ALA A 111 -6.24 1.74 10.41
C ALA A 111 -7.59 2.27 10.92
N LYS A 112 -8.10 1.71 12.01
CA LYS A 112 -9.39 2.09 12.61
C LYS A 112 -10.52 2.08 11.59
N VAL A 113 -10.48 1.08 10.72
CA VAL A 113 -11.48 0.91 9.66
C VAL A 113 -12.73 0.27 10.21
N ASP A 114 -13.86 0.85 9.86
CA ASP A 114 -15.16 0.23 10.14
C ASP A 114 -15.67 -0.51 8.90
N LYS A 115 -16.38 0.16 7.99
CA LYS A 115 -16.93 -0.46 6.78
C LYS A 115 -16.55 0.28 5.53
N ASP A 116 -16.63 1.61 5.56
CA ASP A 116 -16.37 2.43 4.39
C ASP A 116 -14.91 2.82 4.35
N VAL A 117 -14.25 2.51 3.23
CA VAL A 117 -12.82 2.75 3.06
C VAL A 117 -12.57 3.51 1.76
N VAL A 118 -11.40 4.10 1.67
CA VAL A 118 -10.88 4.66 0.43
C VAL A 118 -9.58 3.95 0.11
N VAL A 119 -9.49 3.47 -1.13
CA VAL A 119 -8.29 2.86 -1.68
C VAL A 119 -7.62 3.91 -2.56
N ALA A 120 -6.43 4.32 -2.20
CA ALA A 120 -5.72 5.39 -2.89
C ALA A 120 -4.39 4.89 -3.46
N GLY A 121 -4.14 5.19 -4.73
CA GLY A 121 -2.89 4.84 -5.38
C GLY A 121 -1.74 5.75 -4.94
N ALA A 122 -0.61 5.15 -4.60
CA ALA A 122 0.60 5.85 -4.20
C ALA A 122 1.80 5.38 -5.02
N ARG A 123 1.59 5.06 -6.30
CA ARG A 123 2.55 4.61 -7.29
C ARG A 123 2.99 3.16 -7.09
N ASP A 124 3.74 2.87 -6.02
CA ASP A 124 4.31 1.53 -5.80
C ASP A 124 3.42 0.64 -4.93
N TYR A 125 2.41 1.23 -4.33
CA TYR A 125 1.47 0.54 -3.46
C TYR A 125 0.14 1.28 -3.43
N LEU A 126 -0.86 0.63 -2.84
CA LEU A 126 -2.13 1.27 -2.51
C LEU A 126 -2.14 1.57 -1.02
N GLU A 127 -2.78 2.67 -0.67
CA GLU A 127 -3.12 2.96 0.73
C GLU A 127 -4.59 2.64 0.94
N VAL A 128 -4.91 2.03 2.07
CA VAL A 128 -6.29 1.79 2.47
C VAL A 128 -6.56 2.62 3.72
N TRP A 129 -7.51 3.51 3.61
CA TRP A 129 -7.88 4.46 4.65
C TRP A 129 -9.31 4.23 5.09
N ASP A 130 -9.57 4.45 6.37
CA ASP A 130 -10.93 4.70 6.80
C ASP A 130 -11.47 5.94 6.07
N ALA A 131 -12.71 5.90 5.58
CA ALA A 131 -13.24 6.96 4.73
C ALA A 131 -13.23 8.34 5.41
N GLU A 132 -13.54 8.42 6.70
CA GLU A 132 -13.50 9.70 7.43
C GLU A 132 -12.07 10.19 7.63
N ALA A 133 -11.14 9.27 7.94
CA ALA A 133 -9.73 9.62 8.08
C ALA A 133 -9.16 10.15 6.76
N TRP A 134 -9.55 9.56 5.64
CA TRP A 134 -9.16 10.03 4.31
C TRP A 134 -9.63 11.47 4.07
N SER A 135 -10.88 11.76 4.40
CA SER A 135 -11.42 13.11 4.24
C SER A 135 -10.61 14.15 5.03
N ARG A 136 -10.19 13.80 6.25
CA ARG A 136 -9.35 14.71 7.06
C ARG A 136 -7.97 14.93 6.43
N VAL A 137 -7.34 13.87 5.96
CA VAL A 137 -6.02 13.95 5.32
C VAL A 137 -6.08 14.78 4.05
N GLN A 138 -7.13 14.61 3.25
CA GLN A 138 -7.31 15.38 2.02
C GLN A 138 -7.51 16.86 2.32
N ALA A 139 -8.29 17.18 3.33
CA ALA A 139 -8.51 18.57 3.74
C ALA A 139 -7.22 19.27 4.19
N GLU A 140 -6.38 18.54 4.93
CA GLU A 140 -5.06 19.05 5.35
C GLU A 140 -4.14 19.24 4.14
N SER A 141 -4.15 18.32 3.19
CA SER A 141 -3.32 18.40 1.99
C SER A 141 -3.69 19.59 1.12
N GLU A 142 -4.99 19.84 0.93
CA GLU A 142 -5.46 20.98 0.14
C GLU A 142 -4.97 22.32 0.69
N GLY A 143 -4.77 22.39 2.00
CA GLY A 143 -4.28 23.61 2.63
C GLY A 143 -2.78 23.79 2.63
N SER A 144 -1.99 22.74 2.31
CA SER A 144 -0.55 22.77 2.53
C SER A 144 0.31 22.15 1.44
N VAL A 145 -0.28 21.44 0.48
CA VAL A 145 0.50 20.66 -0.50
C VAL A 145 1.43 21.52 -1.35
N GLU A 146 1.00 22.74 -1.69
CA GLU A 146 1.83 23.64 -2.49
C GLU A 146 3.07 24.09 -1.73
N ASP A 147 2.93 24.39 -0.45
CA ASP A 147 4.07 24.72 0.41
C ASP A 147 5.03 23.56 0.56
N VAL A 148 4.50 22.34 0.72
CA VAL A 148 5.31 21.14 0.80
C VAL A 148 6.09 20.94 -0.50
N ALA A 149 5.43 21.07 -1.64
CA ALA A 149 6.05 20.93 -2.95
C ALA A 149 7.19 21.92 -3.14
N GLU A 150 6.97 23.16 -2.73
CA GLU A 150 7.99 24.20 -2.82
C GLU A 150 9.21 23.89 -1.95
N ARG A 151 8.99 23.46 -0.72
CA ARG A 151 10.09 23.08 0.17
C ARG A 151 10.91 21.91 -0.37
N LEU A 152 10.23 20.89 -0.92
CA LEU A 152 10.91 19.71 -1.45
C LEU A 152 11.64 19.95 -2.75
N SER A 153 11.33 21.04 -3.46
CA SER A 153 12.00 21.39 -4.71
C SER A 153 13.31 22.18 -4.50
N GLN A 154 13.57 22.62 -3.28
CA GLN A 154 14.77 23.35 -2.97
C GLN A 154 15.98 22.40 -2.83
N PRO A 155 17.16 22.78 -3.36
CA PRO A 155 18.36 21.96 -3.27
C PRO A 155 18.90 21.80 -1.86
#